data_ae146b357b1084bf06ae0356b33af0c3
#
_entry.id   ae146b357b1084bf06ae0356b33af0c3
#
_cell.length_a   1.000
_cell.length_b   1.000
_cell.length_c   1.000
_cell.angle_alpha   90.00
_cell.angle_beta   90.00
_cell.angle_gamma   90.00
#
_symmetry.space_group_name_H-M   'P 1'
#
loop_
_entity.id
_entity.type
_entity.pdbx_description
1 polymer ?
#
loop_
_entity_poly.entity_id
_entity_poly.type
_entity_poly.pdbx_seq_one_letter_code
_entity_poly.pdbx_strand_id
1 'polypeptide(L)'
;TLTVAGNIIANGNITGDDSTSILNIDSIGADSYTADADSTTRITMGATSIDCLVADTDIFQIGEDNFTFDGAVKTVIKKRKFAKTTNTDGNADGDIVYFGSTTSMDTGKIYYLNSSGNWALADADAESTAKGMLGVALGSASDTNGVLIRGMVTIDHDPGTIGHTLFLHTTAGQATITAPSGSGDIVRVIGYLLDSTNGQIYFNPDGAFVEIA
;
A
#
# COMPACT_ATOMS: atom_id res chain seq x y z
N THR A 1 26.44 38.63 -30.34
CA THR A 1 25.07 38.17 -30.02
C THR A 1 24.37 37.85 -31.33
N LEU A 2 23.82 36.63 -31.44
CA LEU A 2 22.98 36.24 -32.57
C LEU A 2 21.52 36.39 -32.10
N THR A 3 20.73 37.18 -32.82
CA THR A 3 19.29 37.31 -32.61
C THR A 3 18.57 36.68 -33.78
N VAL A 4 17.76 35.67 -33.53
CA VAL A 4 16.96 34.96 -34.54
C VAL A 4 15.50 35.18 -34.21
N ALA A 5 14.74 35.76 -35.15
CA ALA A 5 13.31 36.01 -34.99
C ALA A 5 12.41 34.80 -35.36
N GLY A 6 12.98 33.66 -35.68
CA GLY A 6 12.29 32.43 -36.05
C GLY A 6 12.99 31.19 -35.54
N ASN A 7 12.67 30.02 -36.11
CA ASN A 7 13.23 28.74 -35.68
C ASN A 7 14.72 28.64 -36.02
N ILE A 8 15.48 28.08 -35.10
CA ILE A 8 16.86 27.60 -35.34
C ILE A 8 16.79 26.09 -35.52
N ILE A 9 17.17 25.59 -36.71
CA ILE A 9 17.30 24.16 -36.97
C ILE A 9 18.78 23.83 -36.94
N ALA A 10 19.23 23.12 -35.91
CA ALA A 10 20.58 22.60 -35.78
C ALA A 10 20.56 21.07 -35.98
N ASN A 11 21.23 20.56 -37.03
CA ASN A 11 21.37 19.12 -37.29
C ASN A 11 22.55 18.49 -36.57
N GLY A 12 23.12 19.19 -35.61
CA GLY A 12 24.23 18.77 -34.79
C GLY A 12 24.13 19.39 -33.40
N ASN A 13 25.20 19.27 -32.64
CA ASN A 13 25.24 19.79 -31.27
C ASN A 13 25.17 21.31 -31.21
N ILE A 14 24.39 21.83 -30.28
CA ILE A 14 24.50 23.21 -29.82
C ILE A 14 25.42 23.18 -28.61
N THR A 15 26.65 23.68 -28.78
CA THR A 15 27.65 23.70 -27.73
C THR A 15 27.76 25.11 -27.15
N GLY A 16 27.60 25.25 -25.86
CA GLY A 16 27.90 26.46 -25.09
C GLY A 16 29.21 26.32 -24.32
N ASP A 17 29.67 27.41 -23.73
CA ASP A 17 30.67 27.34 -22.67
C ASP A 17 29.97 26.97 -21.33
N ASP A 18 30.70 26.65 -20.30
CA ASP A 18 30.16 26.21 -19.00
C ASP A 18 29.24 27.25 -18.30
N SER A 19 29.06 28.43 -18.91
CA SER A 19 28.20 29.50 -18.40
C SER A 19 26.90 29.67 -19.22
N THR A 20 26.62 28.76 -20.14
CA THR A 20 25.47 28.90 -21.06
C THR A 20 24.16 28.50 -20.38
N SER A 21 23.22 29.45 -20.33
CA SER A 21 21.85 29.20 -19.86
C SER A 21 20.86 29.21 -21.02
N ILE A 22 19.96 28.24 -21.06
CA ILE A 22 18.82 28.24 -21.95
C ILE A 22 17.59 28.64 -21.12
N LEU A 23 17.05 29.84 -21.39
CA LEU A 23 15.98 30.46 -20.60
C LEU A 23 14.68 30.56 -21.41
N ASN A 24 13.54 30.58 -20.72
CA ASN A 24 12.21 30.77 -21.32
C ASN A 24 11.86 29.70 -22.40
N ILE A 25 12.04 28.43 -22.05
CA ILE A 25 11.72 27.30 -22.93
C ILE A 25 10.37 26.74 -22.51
N ASP A 26 9.40 26.76 -23.40
CA ASP A 26 8.08 26.18 -23.17
C ASP A 26 8.12 24.65 -23.12
N SER A 27 8.98 24.03 -23.93
CA SER A 27 9.19 22.58 -23.92
C SER A 27 10.58 22.21 -24.44
N ILE A 28 11.18 21.19 -23.86
CA ILE A 28 12.38 20.53 -24.35
C ILE A 28 12.06 19.06 -24.60
N GLY A 29 12.12 18.63 -25.87
CA GLY A 29 12.08 17.22 -26.22
C GLY A 29 13.50 16.65 -26.15
N ALA A 30 13.79 15.80 -25.21
CA ALA A 30 15.09 15.15 -25.06
C ALA A 30 14.93 13.77 -24.43
N ASP A 31 15.77 12.83 -24.86
CA ASP A 31 15.82 11.49 -24.27
C ASP A 31 16.53 11.48 -22.92
N SER A 32 17.44 12.43 -22.70
CA SER A 32 18.13 12.58 -21.41
C SER A 32 18.62 14.02 -21.19
N TYR A 33 18.70 14.39 -19.92
CA TYR A 33 19.41 15.56 -19.43
C TYR A 33 20.61 15.09 -18.62
N THR A 34 21.81 15.36 -19.13
CA THR A 34 23.06 14.98 -18.48
C THR A 34 23.69 16.22 -17.85
N ALA A 35 24.09 16.11 -16.60
CA ALA A 35 24.77 17.18 -15.91
C ALA A 35 26.26 17.20 -16.28
N ASP A 36 26.74 18.34 -16.79
CA ASP A 36 28.15 18.62 -17.09
C ASP A 36 28.84 17.53 -17.96
N ALA A 37 30.13 17.33 -17.76
CA ALA A 37 30.94 16.29 -18.41
C ALA A 37 30.72 14.87 -17.85
N ASP A 38 29.95 14.76 -16.78
CA ASP A 38 29.66 13.50 -16.11
C ASP A 38 28.39 12.85 -16.69
N SER A 39 28.57 11.83 -17.50
CA SER A 39 27.45 11.06 -18.07
C SER A 39 26.71 10.19 -17.02
N THR A 40 27.25 10.11 -15.80
CA THR A 40 26.73 9.27 -14.73
C THR A 40 25.70 10.00 -13.84
N THR A 41 25.59 11.34 -13.96
CA THR A 41 24.59 12.14 -13.27
C THR A 41 23.65 12.78 -14.29
N ARG A 42 22.40 12.34 -14.32
CA ARG A 42 21.44 12.76 -15.37
C ARG A 42 19.99 12.54 -14.96
N ILE A 43 19.09 13.20 -15.66
CA ILE A 43 17.67 12.83 -15.72
C ILE A 43 17.42 12.21 -17.08
N THR A 44 16.98 10.96 -17.11
CA THR A 44 16.62 10.26 -18.34
C THR A 44 15.10 10.12 -18.41
N MET A 45 14.51 10.50 -19.56
CA MET A 45 13.10 10.30 -19.84
C MET A 45 12.96 9.18 -20.85
N GLY A 46 12.57 8.00 -20.39
CA GLY A 46 12.26 6.84 -21.22
C GLY A 46 10.79 6.82 -21.67
N ALA A 47 10.40 5.81 -22.44
CA ALA A 47 9.02 5.65 -22.88
C ALA A 47 8.06 5.34 -21.71
N THR A 48 8.56 4.71 -20.64
CA THR A 48 7.77 4.22 -19.50
C THR A 48 8.29 4.69 -18.14
N SER A 49 9.38 5.48 -18.09
CA SER A 49 9.97 5.94 -16.85
C SER A 49 10.67 7.29 -16.96
N ILE A 50 10.83 7.95 -15.82
CA ILE A 50 11.74 9.07 -15.60
C ILE A 50 12.74 8.62 -14.54
N ASP A 51 14.02 8.55 -14.89
CA ASP A 51 15.08 8.09 -14.00
C ASP A 51 15.98 9.26 -13.60
N CYS A 52 16.20 9.45 -12.32
CA CYS A 52 17.18 10.39 -11.79
C CYS A 52 18.39 9.64 -11.26
N LEU A 53 19.52 9.76 -11.93
CA LEU A 53 20.76 9.06 -11.62
C LEU A 53 21.79 10.00 -11.01
N VAL A 54 22.57 9.49 -10.06
CA VAL A 54 23.80 10.12 -9.56
C VAL A 54 24.88 9.04 -9.51
N ALA A 55 25.99 9.27 -10.20
CA ALA A 55 27.10 8.31 -10.28
C ALA A 55 26.62 6.91 -10.74
N ASP A 56 25.83 6.84 -11.83
CA ASP A 56 25.20 5.64 -12.38
C ASP A 56 24.32 4.85 -11.41
N THR A 57 23.92 5.45 -10.30
CA THR A 57 22.97 4.86 -9.35
C THR A 57 21.62 5.56 -9.46
N ASP A 58 20.56 4.82 -9.67
CA ASP A 58 19.21 5.35 -9.65
C ASP A 58 18.89 5.84 -8.23
N ILE A 59 18.64 7.15 -8.07
CA ILE A 59 18.21 7.70 -6.78
C ILE A 59 16.70 7.54 -6.61
N PHE A 60 15.96 7.83 -7.67
CA PHE A 60 14.56 7.48 -7.75
C PHE A 60 14.14 7.30 -9.21
N GLN A 61 13.12 6.51 -9.42
CA GLN A 61 12.50 6.26 -10.71
C GLN A 61 10.99 6.45 -10.60
N ILE A 62 10.41 7.15 -11.57
CA ILE A 62 8.96 7.23 -11.77
C ILE A 62 8.64 6.33 -12.96
N GLY A 63 8.11 5.14 -12.69
CA GLY A 63 7.63 4.21 -13.69
C GLY A 63 6.13 4.38 -13.97
N GLU A 64 5.60 3.56 -14.88
CA GLU A 64 4.18 3.58 -15.26
C GLU A 64 3.26 3.28 -14.08
N ASP A 65 3.65 2.31 -13.22
CA ASP A 65 2.84 1.83 -12.10
C ASP A 65 3.48 2.06 -10.72
N ASN A 66 4.68 2.64 -10.65
CA ASN A 66 5.40 2.77 -9.39
C ASN A 66 6.29 4.01 -9.30
N PHE A 67 6.61 4.36 -8.07
CA PHE A 67 7.64 5.30 -7.71
C PHE A 67 8.66 4.57 -6.82
N THR A 68 9.82 4.30 -7.37
CA THR A 68 10.87 3.49 -6.74
C THR A 68 12.01 4.36 -6.25
N PHE A 69 12.49 4.11 -5.03
CA PHE A 69 13.78 4.60 -4.54
C PHE A 69 14.80 3.47 -4.59
N ASP A 70 16.06 3.78 -4.91
CA ASP A 70 17.16 2.83 -4.76
C ASP A 70 17.20 2.31 -3.31
N GLY A 71 17.47 1.02 -3.13
CA GLY A 71 17.55 0.36 -1.83
C GLY A 71 18.59 0.97 -0.87
N ALA A 72 19.57 1.72 -1.37
CA ALA A 72 20.55 2.46 -0.59
C ALA A 72 20.02 3.84 -0.11
N VAL A 73 18.94 4.34 -0.69
CA VAL A 73 18.35 5.64 -0.35
C VAL A 73 17.44 5.51 0.85
N LYS A 74 17.77 6.23 1.91
CA LYS A 74 16.90 6.31 3.11
C LYS A 74 15.67 7.15 2.81
N THR A 75 14.53 6.52 2.60
CA THR A 75 13.24 7.19 2.42
C THR A 75 12.68 7.66 3.75
N VAL A 76 12.38 8.95 3.90
CA VAL A 76 11.72 9.52 5.07
C VAL A 76 10.28 9.86 4.71
N ILE A 77 9.34 9.03 5.14
CA ILE A 77 7.90 9.31 5.03
C ILE A 77 7.45 10.03 6.29
N LYS A 78 7.18 11.33 6.20
CA LYS A 78 6.75 12.14 7.36
C LYS A 78 5.30 11.88 7.79
N LYS A 79 4.43 11.44 6.87
CA LYS A 79 3.01 11.16 7.12
C LYS A 79 2.56 9.99 6.26
N ARG A 80 1.81 9.06 6.86
CA ARG A 80 0.98 8.09 6.16
C ARG A 80 -0.47 8.53 6.30
N LYS A 81 -1.23 8.50 5.21
CA LYS A 81 -2.64 8.83 5.20
C LYS A 81 -3.40 7.57 4.81
N PHE A 82 -4.31 7.13 5.68
CA PHE A 82 -5.35 6.19 5.31
C PHE A 82 -6.65 6.96 5.10
N ALA A 83 -7.33 6.68 4.01
CA ALA A 83 -8.61 7.29 3.69
C ALA A 83 -9.75 6.31 3.98
N LYS A 84 -10.90 6.84 4.36
CA LYS A 84 -12.14 6.05 4.46
C LYS A 84 -12.44 5.44 3.09
N THR A 85 -12.73 4.14 3.06
CA THR A 85 -12.97 3.36 1.85
C THR A 85 -14.40 3.54 1.31
N THR A 86 -14.69 2.94 0.18
CA THR A 86 -16.05 2.86 -0.37
C THR A 86 -16.83 1.73 0.31
N ASN A 87 -18.14 1.67 0.07
CA ASN A 87 -19.04 0.67 0.64
C ASN A 87 -18.98 -0.71 -0.09
N THR A 88 -17.85 -1.02 -0.70
CA THR A 88 -17.65 -2.29 -1.41
C THR A 88 -16.75 -3.18 -0.56
N ASP A 89 -17.19 -4.41 -0.30
CA ASP A 89 -16.44 -5.38 0.49
C ASP A 89 -15.03 -5.59 -0.06
N GLY A 90 -14.04 -5.61 0.83
CA GLY A 90 -12.65 -5.76 0.47
C GLY A 90 -11.99 -4.47 -0.08
N ASN A 91 -12.72 -3.36 -0.25
CA ASN A 91 -12.09 -2.09 -0.58
C ASN A 91 -11.26 -1.61 0.61
N ALA A 92 -9.98 -1.31 0.38
CA ALA A 92 -9.03 -1.05 1.46
C ALA A 92 -8.03 0.06 1.12
N ASP A 93 -7.50 0.68 2.18
CA ASP A 93 -6.38 1.62 2.14
C ASP A 93 -5.49 1.37 3.36
N GLY A 94 -4.29 0.82 3.15
CA GLY A 94 -3.41 0.44 4.25
C GLY A 94 -2.24 -0.43 3.87
N ASP A 95 -1.77 -1.19 4.85
CA ASP A 95 -0.69 -2.15 4.69
C ASP A 95 -1.24 -3.47 4.15
N ILE A 96 -0.94 -3.77 2.90
CA ILE A 96 -1.44 -4.96 2.18
C ILE A 96 -0.26 -5.90 1.91
N VAL A 97 -0.48 -7.19 2.12
CA VAL A 97 0.50 -8.23 1.84
C VAL A 97 -0.02 -9.18 0.76
N TYR A 98 0.89 -9.72 -0.05
CA TYR A 98 0.60 -10.59 -1.19
C TYR A 98 1.36 -11.90 -1.03
N PHE A 99 0.86 -12.79 -0.17
CA PHE A 99 1.43 -14.12 0.06
C PHE A 99 0.39 -15.08 0.66
N GLY A 100 0.74 -16.38 0.73
CA GLY A 100 -0.04 -17.41 1.41
C GLY A 100 -0.79 -18.35 0.47
N SER A 101 -0.69 -18.15 -0.86
CA SER A 101 -1.19 -19.06 -1.91
C SER A 101 -2.63 -19.56 -1.72
N THR A 102 -3.47 -18.82 -0.99
CA THR A 102 -4.87 -19.15 -0.73
C THR A 102 -5.74 -18.57 -1.84
N THR A 103 -6.56 -19.41 -2.50
CA THR A 103 -7.32 -19.06 -3.71
C THR A 103 -8.84 -19.12 -3.56
N SER A 104 -9.36 -19.34 -2.36
CA SER A 104 -10.80 -19.49 -2.08
C SER A 104 -11.23 -18.64 -0.90
N MET A 105 -10.72 -17.42 -0.80
CA MET A 105 -11.07 -16.50 0.26
C MET A 105 -12.38 -15.78 -0.05
N ASP A 106 -13.18 -15.54 0.97
CA ASP A 106 -14.35 -14.67 0.90
C ASP A 106 -13.90 -13.22 1.13
N THR A 107 -14.20 -12.35 0.19
CA THR A 107 -13.84 -10.92 0.26
C THR A 107 -14.48 -10.25 1.47
N GLY A 108 -13.71 -9.44 2.20
CA GLY A 108 -14.19 -8.72 3.38
C GLY A 108 -14.20 -9.52 4.68
N LYS A 109 -13.87 -10.83 4.65
CA LYS A 109 -13.76 -11.65 5.86
C LYS A 109 -12.38 -11.60 6.48
N ILE A 110 -12.33 -11.89 7.79
CA ILE A 110 -11.10 -11.92 8.58
C ILE A 110 -10.49 -13.31 8.54
N TYR A 111 -9.21 -13.35 8.25
CA TYR A 111 -8.41 -14.56 8.15
C TYR A 111 -7.23 -14.51 9.12
N TYR A 112 -6.73 -15.68 9.51
CA TYR A 112 -5.44 -15.82 10.19
C TYR A 112 -4.46 -16.60 9.31
N LEU A 113 -3.17 -16.29 9.43
CA LEU A 113 -2.11 -17.05 8.77
C LEU A 113 -1.81 -18.30 9.62
N ASN A 114 -2.07 -19.48 9.06
CA ASN A 114 -1.86 -20.75 9.74
C ASN A 114 -0.40 -21.24 9.65
N SER A 115 -0.07 -22.31 10.36
CA SER A 115 1.28 -22.88 10.41
C SER A 115 1.78 -23.48 9.08
N SER A 116 0.89 -23.68 8.11
CA SER A 116 1.23 -24.11 6.75
C SER A 116 1.50 -22.94 5.81
N GLY A 117 1.42 -21.68 6.30
CA GLY A 117 1.61 -20.48 5.52
C GLY A 117 0.40 -20.07 4.67
N ASN A 118 -0.77 -20.69 4.88
CA ASN A 118 -2.01 -20.36 4.18
C ASN A 118 -2.94 -19.52 5.06
N TRP A 119 -3.79 -18.73 4.42
CA TRP A 119 -4.84 -17.98 5.11
C TRP A 119 -6.06 -18.89 5.34
N ALA A 120 -6.54 -18.91 6.57
CA ALA A 120 -7.76 -19.62 6.98
C ALA A 120 -8.68 -18.68 7.76
N LEU A 121 -9.99 -18.92 7.73
CA LEU A 121 -10.96 -18.07 8.45
C LEU A 121 -10.63 -18.02 9.93
N ALA A 122 -10.53 -16.81 10.45
CA ALA A 122 -10.28 -16.57 11.87
C ALA A 122 -11.60 -16.59 12.64
N ASP A 123 -11.58 -17.17 13.83
CA ASP A 123 -12.67 -17.10 14.80
C ASP A 123 -12.14 -17.05 16.23
N ALA A 124 -13.00 -16.66 17.16
CA ALA A 124 -12.65 -16.51 18.55
C ALA A 124 -12.94 -17.76 19.41
N ASP A 125 -13.41 -18.86 18.83
CA ASP A 125 -13.78 -20.08 19.57
C ASP A 125 -12.57 -20.85 20.08
N ALA A 126 -11.37 -20.58 19.54
CA ALA A 126 -10.15 -21.26 19.96
C ALA A 126 -8.90 -20.39 19.75
N GLU A 127 -7.89 -20.60 20.61
CA GLU A 127 -6.60 -19.93 20.48
C GLU A 127 -5.96 -20.17 19.08
N SER A 128 -6.10 -21.38 18.53
CA SER A 128 -5.46 -21.76 17.27
C SER A 128 -5.94 -20.97 16.05
N THR A 129 -7.16 -20.45 16.07
CA THR A 129 -7.80 -19.67 15.00
C THR A 129 -7.84 -18.16 15.27
N ALA A 130 -7.57 -17.76 16.51
CA ALA A 130 -7.59 -16.37 16.96
C ALA A 130 -6.21 -15.74 17.11
N LYS A 131 -5.16 -16.54 17.37
CA LYS A 131 -3.78 -16.05 17.55
C LYS A 131 -3.07 -15.81 16.20
N GLY A 132 -1.92 -15.20 16.28
CA GLY A 132 -1.05 -15.01 15.11
C GLY A 132 -1.42 -13.78 14.28
N MET A 133 -0.96 -13.79 13.02
CA MET A 133 -1.22 -12.70 12.10
C MET A 133 -2.66 -12.78 11.60
N LEU A 134 -3.42 -11.72 11.83
CA LEU A 134 -4.75 -11.55 11.26
C LEU A 134 -4.71 -10.61 10.07
N GLY A 135 -5.65 -10.78 9.14
CA GLY A 135 -5.83 -9.90 8.00
C GLY A 135 -7.24 -9.99 7.42
N VAL A 136 -7.61 -9.01 6.61
CA VAL A 136 -8.90 -8.97 5.89
C VAL A 136 -8.64 -9.30 4.43
N ALA A 137 -9.38 -10.26 3.89
CA ALA A 137 -9.28 -10.64 2.48
C ALA A 137 -9.80 -9.53 1.56
N LEU A 138 -8.99 -9.12 0.59
CA LEU A 138 -9.35 -8.10 -0.40
C LEU A 138 -9.92 -8.70 -1.70
N GLY A 139 -9.98 -10.01 -1.77
CA GLY A 139 -10.53 -10.79 -2.88
C GLY A 139 -10.30 -12.27 -2.64
N SER A 140 -10.58 -13.08 -3.67
CA SER A 140 -10.57 -14.55 -3.55
C SER A 140 -9.16 -15.17 -3.47
N ALA A 141 -8.11 -14.46 -3.85
CA ALA A 141 -6.75 -14.99 -3.89
C ALA A 141 -5.76 -14.06 -3.17
N SER A 142 -5.07 -14.58 -2.13
CA SER A 142 -4.15 -13.79 -1.30
C SER A 142 -3.00 -13.18 -2.09
N ASP A 143 -2.44 -13.92 -3.05
CA ASP A 143 -1.26 -13.50 -3.81
C ASP A 143 -1.60 -12.52 -4.95
N THR A 144 -2.86 -12.45 -5.36
CA THR A 144 -3.34 -11.59 -6.46
C THR A 144 -4.12 -10.38 -5.95
N ASN A 145 -5.05 -10.60 -5.03
CA ASN A 145 -5.91 -9.54 -4.49
C ASN A 145 -5.34 -8.91 -3.23
N GLY A 146 -4.48 -9.63 -2.52
CA GLY A 146 -3.87 -9.18 -1.28
C GLY A 146 -4.73 -9.41 -0.04
N VAL A 147 -4.09 -9.24 1.10
CA VAL A 147 -4.70 -9.30 2.44
C VAL A 147 -4.28 -8.05 3.20
N LEU A 148 -5.25 -7.25 3.68
CA LEU A 148 -4.96 -6.09 4.51
C LEU A 148 -4.59 -6.55 5.92
N ILE A 149 -3.42 -6.14 6.40
CA ILE A 149 -2.96 -6.43 7.76
C ILE A 149 -3.13 -5.25 8.72
N ARG A 150 -3.28 -4.04 8.18
CA ARG A 150 -3.54 -2.82 8.95
C ARG A 150 -4.01 -1.69 8.04
N GLY A 151 -5.08 -0.99 8.42
CA GLY A 151 -5.59 0.17 7.68
C GLY A 151 -7.10 0.27 7.70
N MET A 152 -7.65 1.00 6.74
CA MET A 152 -9.08 1.12 6.53
C MET A 152 -9.55 0.02 5.57
N VAL A 153 -10.69 -0.60 5.87
CA VAL A 153 -11.28 -1.63 5.00
C VAL A 153 -12.78 -1.71 5.20
N THR A 154 -13.50 -2.12 4.17
CA THR A 154 -14.91 -2.50 4.25
C THR A 154 -14.99 -4.01 4.36
N ILE A 155 -15.56 -4.50 5.47
CA ILE A 155 -15.81 -5.92 5.71
C ILE A 155 -17.20 -6.32 5.20
N ASP A 156 -17.44 -7.63 5.04
CA ASP A 156 -18.66 -8.19 4.42
C ASP A 156 -19.93 -8.13 5.29
N HIS A 157 -19.87 -7.50 6.46
CA HIS A 157 -20.98 -7.39 7.40
C HIS A 157 -20.89 -6.10 8.22
N ASP A 158 -22.01 -5.72 8.85
CA ASP A 158 -22.09 -4.62 9.81
C ASP A 158 -21.90 -5.16 11.24
N PRO A 159 -20.76 -4.89 11.91
CA PRO A 159 -20.50 -5.40 13.26
C PRO A 159 -21.21 -4.62 14.37
N GLY A 160 -21.88 -3.49 14.08
CA GLY A 160 -22.65 -2.76 15.09
C GLY A 160 -22.56 -1.23 15.06
N THR A 161 -22.14 -0.55 16.13
CA THR A 161 -22.22 0.90 16.32
C THR A 161 -20.89 1.62 16.10
N ILE A 162 -20.91 2.72 15.36
CA ILE A 162 -19.73 3.57 15.06
C ILE A 162 -18.98 3.98 16.34
N GLY A 163 -17.66 3.96 16.26
CA GLY A 163 -16.74 4.34 17.33
C GLY A 163 -16.45 3.23 18.35
N HIS A 164 -17.18 2.12 18.28
CA HIS A 164 -16.93 1.00 19.18
C HIS A 164 -15.67 0.23 18.81
N THR A 165 -15.02 -0.33 19.84
CA THR A 165 -13.96 -1.32 19.71
C THR A 165 -14.54 -2.58 19.06
N LEU A 166 -13.78 -3.14 18.13
CA LEU A 166 -14.12 -4.40 17.46
C LEU A 166 -13.27 -5.54 18.02
N PHE A 167 -13.94 -6.64 18.26
CA PHE A 167 -13.34 -7.92 18.65
C PHE A 167 -13.49 -8.94 17.54
N LEU A 168 -12.59 -9.92 17.48
CA LEU A 168 -12.79 -11.10 16.68
C LEU A 168 -14.05 -11.82 17.16
N HIS A 169 -14.91 -12.22 16.25
CA HIS A 169 -16.18 -12.91 16.57
C HIS A 169 -15.98 -14.43 16.65
N THR A 170 -16.83 -15.12 17.41
CA THR A 170 -16.93 -16.59 17.42
C THR A 170 -17.51 -17.17 16.13
N THR A 171 -18.18 -16.37 15.31
CA THR A 171 -18.51 -16.73 13.93
C THR A 171 -17.31 -16.47 13.03
N ALA A 172 -16.84 -17.51 12.36
CA ALA A 172 -15.63 -17.46 11.55
C ALA A 172 -15.64 -16.35 10.48
N GLY A 173 -14.55 -15.59 10.43
CA GLY A 173 -14.36 -14.48 9.49
C GLY A 173 -15.03 -13.16 9.86
N GLN A 174 -15.71 -13.06 11.01
CA GLN A 174 -16.47 -11.88 11.40
C GLN A 174 -15.84 -11.06 12.55
N ALA A 175 -16.26 -9.80 12.64
CA ALA A 175 -16.00 -8.88 13.72
C ALA A 175 -17.30 -8.63 14.54
N THR A 176 -17.13 -8.19 15.79
CA THR A 176 -18.26 -7.82 16.66
C THR A 176 -17.87 -6.70 17.62
N ILE A 177 -18.84 -5.88 18.04
CA ILE A 177 -18.66 -4.90 19.13
C ILE A 177 -18.81 -5.51 20.53
N THR A 178 -19.27 -6.76 20.63
CA THR A 178 -19.44 -7.47 21.89
C THR A 178 -18.28 -8.45 22.07
N ALA A 179 -17.52 -8.31 23.14
CA ALA A 179 -16.44 -9.24 23.43
C ALA A 179 -16.98 -10.68 23.63
N PRO A 180 -16.35 -11.71 23.04
CA PRO A 180 -16.65 -13.11 23.34
C PRO A 180 -16.61 -13.39 24.84
N SER A 181 -17.49 -14.30 25.33
CA SER A 181 -17.63 -14.55 26.77
C SER A 181 -17.83 -16.03 27.13
N GLY A 182 -17.80 -16.93 26.15
CA GLY A 182 -17.83 -18.38 26.41
C GLY A 182 -16.54 -18.89 27.00
N SER A 183 -16.60 -19.98 27.76
CA SER A 183 -15.38 -20.65 28.25
C SER A 183 -14.54 -21.16 27.08
N GLY A 184 -13.26 -20.80 27.05
CA GLY A 184 -12.34 -21.08 25.96
C GLY A 184 -12.33 -20.06 24.82
N ASP A 185 -13.28 -19.11 24.82
CA ASP A 185 -13.30 -18.03 23.82
C ASP A 185 -12.10 -17.09 23.98
N ILE A 186 -11.66 -16.53 22.88
CA ILE A 186 -10.55 -15.58 22.80
C ILE A 186 -11.08 -14.15 22.63
N VAL A 187 -10.80 -13.29 23.58
CA VAL A 187 -11.05 -11.85 23.48
C VAL A 187 -9.82 -11.19 22.85
N ARG A 188 -9.94 -10.80 21.60
CA ARG A 188 -8.89 -10.10 20.85
C ARG A 188 -9.44 -8.87 20.17
N VAL A 189 -8.88 -7.69 20.46
CA VAL A 189 -9.22 -6.45 19.78
C VAL A 189 -8.63 -6.49 18.37
N ILE A 190 -9.45 -6.14 17.37
CA ILE A 190 -9.05 -6.13 15.96
C ILE A 190 -9.16 -4.76 15.30
N GLY A 191 -9.74 -3.77 15.98
CA GLY A 191 -9.86 -2.42 15.45
C GLY A 191 -11.05 -1.64 15.99
N TYR A 192 -11.56 -0.73 15.13
CA TYR A 192 -12.66 0.18 15.48
C TYR A 192 -13.63 0.34 14.32
N LEU A 193 -14.94 0.42 14.62
CA LEU A 193 -15.98 0.64 13.61
C LEU A 193 -16.04 2.13 13.21
N LEU A 194 -16.01 2.39 11.92
CA LEU A 194 -16.04 3.74 11.34
C LEU A 194 -17.37 4.07 10.66
N ASP A 195 -18.05 3.05 10.13
CA ASP A 195 -19.36 3.19 9.48
C ASP A 195 -20.17 1.91 9.67
N SER A 196 -21.34 2.02 10.27
CA SER A 196 -22.23 0.89 10.57
C SER A 196 -23.06 0.43 9.38
N THR A 197 -23.18 1.23 8.33
CA THR A 197 -24.06 0.89 7.19
C THR A 197 -23.44 -0.19 6.31
N ASN A 198 -22.12 -0.23 6.20
CA ASN A 198 -21.38 -1.11 5.28
C ASN A 198 -20.11 -1.71 5.90
N GLY A 199 -20.03 -1.74 7.22
CA GLY A 199 -18.92 -2.37 7.91
C GLY A 199 -17.55 -1.78 7.60
N GLN A 200 -17.42 -0.45 7.42
CA GLN A 200 -16.11 0.18 7.28
C GLN A 200 -15.43 0.28 8.62
N ILE A 201 -14.24 -0.31 8.70
CA ILE A 201 -13.47 -0.40 9.94
C ILE A 201 -12.05 0.18 9.78
N TYR A 202 -11.47 0.61 10.89
CA TYR A 202 -10.02 0.70 11.01
C TYR A 202 -9.53 -0.62 11.59
N PHE A 203 -8.94 -1.46 10.75
CA PHE A 203 -8.37 -2.74 11.13
C PHE A 203 -6.95 -2.52 11.68
N ASN A 204 -6.72 -2.93 12.91
CA ASN A 204 -5.43 -2.86 13.59
C ASN A 204 -5.41 -3.90 14.72
N PRO A 205 -5.26 -5.18 14.40
CA PRO A 205 -5.35 -6.25 15.37
C PRO A 205 -4.25 -6.15 16.43
N ASP A 206 -4.64 -6.27 17.70
CA ASP A 206 -3.70 -6.33 18.81
C ASP A 206 -2.92 -7.65 18.78
N GLY A 207 -1.67 -7.61 19.19
CA GLY A 207 -0.85 -8.80 19.44
C GLY A 207 -1.23 -9.54 20.72
N ALA A 208 -1.89 -8.85 21.66
CA ALA A 208 -2.37 -9.43 22.93
C ALA A 208 -3.82 -9.94 22.78
N PHE A 209 -4.11 -11.02 23.51
CA PHE A 209 -5.45 -11.58 23.62
C PHE A 209 -5.62 -12.24 25.00
N VAL A 210 -6.86 -12.50 25.40
CA VAL A 210 -7.23 -13.17 26.66
C VAL A 210 -8.13 -14.35 26.33
N GLU A 211 -7.84 -15.52 26.89
CA GLU A 211 -8.74 -16.67 26.88
C GLU A 211 -9.65 -16.61 28.11
N ILE A 212 -10.93 -16.85 27.88
CA ILE A 212 -11.95 -16.88 28.92
C ILE A 212 -11.91 -18.27 29.63
N ALA A 213 -11.78 -18.26 30.92
CA ALA A 213 -11.69 -19.49 31.72
C ALA A 213 -13.03 -20.26 31.80
#